data_3ef4be848fa5487e433db20355b662b9
#
_entry.id   3ef4be848fa5487e433db20355b662b9
#
_cell.length_a   1.000
_cell.length_b   1.000
_cell.length_c   1.000
_cell.angle_alpha   90.00
_cell.angle_beta   90.00
_cell.angle_gamma   90.00
#
_symmetry.space_group_name_H-M   'P 1'
#
loop_
_entity.id
_entity.type
_entity.pdbx_description
1 polymer ?
#
loop_
_entity_poly.entity_id
_entity_poly.type
_entity_poly.pdbx_seq_one_letter_code
_entity_poly.pdbx_strand_id
1 'polypeptide(L)'
;MTESRPLGRFVGIGVGPGPARLLSVAAWEELQRCDLICYPRATSHESSAALHALDGLELPQAEWREISFEMSSDRDRLRKYYMELALSLRGELELGRRVGYLTLGDSMTYSTYGYLITALREIYPQLRHRTYAGITSFAAIAA
;
A
#
# COMPACT_ATOMS: atom_id res chain seq x y z
N MET A 1 29.67 0.03 -20.14
CA MET A 1 29.05 -0.71 -19.04
C MET A 1 27.99 0.15 -18.42
N THR A 2 26.78 -0.30 -18.48
CA THR A 2 25.67 0.43 -17.85
C THR A 2 25.56 -0.01 -16.40
N GLU A 3 25.70 0.96 -15.50
CA GLU A 3 25.42 0.71 -14.10
C GLU A 3 23.93 0.43 -13.94
N SER A 4 23.59 -0.71 -13.37
CA SER A 4 22.22 -1.00 -13.04
C SER A 4 21.79 -0.08 -11.89
N ARG A 5 20.66 0.59 -12.05
CA ARG A 5 20.08 1.37 -10.96
C ARG A 5 19.74 0.44 -9.79
N PRO A 6 19.94 0.91 -8.54
CA PRO A 6 19.42 0.18 -7.41
C PRO A 6 17.90 0.02 -7.57
N LEU A 7 17.42 -1.14 -7.23
CA LEU A 7 15.98 -1.41 -7.22
C LEU A 7 15.30 -0.51 -6.21
N GLY A 8 14.08 -0.12 -6.51
CA GLY A 8 13.24 0.63 -5.60
C GLY A 8 12.83 -0.20 -4.39
N ARG A 9 12.09 0.43 -3.51
CA ARG A 9 11.60 -0.20 -2.29
C ARG A 9 10.08 -0.13 -2.26
N PHE A 10 9.47 -1.25 -1.90
CA PHE A 10 8.02 -1.31 -1.70
C PHE A 10 7.71 -1.28 -0.21
N VAL A 11 6.79 -0.41 0.19
CA VAL A 11 6.40 -0.28 1.59
C VAL A 11 4.87 -0.34 1.72
N GLY A 12 4.39 -1.26 2.53
CA GLY A 12 2.98 -1.31 2.90
C GLY A 12 2.78 -0.45 4.14
N ILE A 13 1.75 0.37 4.11
CA ILE A 13 1.50 1.34 5.17
C ILE A 13 0.08 1.17 5.69
N GLY A 14 -0.05 0.60 6.88
CA GLY A 14 -1.31 0.57 7.59
C GLY A 14 -1.60 1.95 8.16
N VAL A 15 -2.69 2.57 7.69
CA VAL A 15 -2.99 3.95 8.08
C VAL A 15 -3.88 4.05 9.31
N GLY A 16 -4.25 2.93 9.90
CA GLY A 16 -5.22 2.93 10.99
C GLY A 16 -6.64 3.16 10.48
N PRO A 17 -7.62 3.20 11.37
CA PRO A 17 -9.03 3.35 10.99
C PRO A 17 -9.47 4.79 10.78
N GLY A 18 -8.59 5.79 11.01
CA GLY A 18 -8.95 7.19 11.20
C GLY A 18 -9.45 7.44 12.64
N PRO A 19 -9.38 8.64 13.12
CA PRO A 19 -8.80 9.82 12.48
C PRO A 19 -7.28 9.73 12.30
N ALA A 20 -6.71 10.71 11.61
CA ALA A 20 -5.29 10.71 11.23
C ALA A 20 -4.32 10.60 12.41
N ARG A 21 -4.72 11.02 13.59
CA ARG A 21 -3.92 10.90 14.83
C ARG A 21 -3.63 9.45 15.22
N LEU A 22 -4.37 8.47 14.65
CA LEU A 22 -4.14 7.05 14.89
C LEU A 22 -3.11 6.45 13.93
N LEU A 23 -2.56 7.25 13.03
CA LEU A 23 -1.43 6.86 12.19
C LEU A 23 -0.16 6.82 13.05
N SER A 24 0.64 5.75 12.91
CA SER A 24 1.90 5.68 13.64
C SER A 24 2.89 6.73 13.12
N VAL A 25 3.78 7.18 13.99
CA VAL A 25 4.85 8.11 13.59
C VAL A 25 5.74 7.49 12.52
N ALA A 26 6.06 6.21 12.66
CA ALA A 26 6.89 5.51 11.68
C ALA A 26 6.24 5.47 10.29
N ALA A 27 4.92 5.22 10.23
CA ALA A 27 4.19 5.24 8.96
C ALA A 27 4.18 6.63 8.35
N TRP A 28 3.96 7.67 9.17
CA TRP A 28 3.99 9.06 8.70
C TRP A 28 5.35 9.44 8.13
N GLU A 29 6.43 9.08 8.81
CA GLU A 29 7.78 9.32 8.33
C GLU A 29 8.05 8.62 7.01
N GLU A 30 7.58 7.39 6.86
CA GLU A 30 7.75 6.64 5.62
C GLU A 30 6.98 7.26 4.45
N LEU A 31 5.76 7.75 4.69
CA LEU A 31 4.98 8.45 3.68
C LEU A 31 5.76 9.64 3.09
N GLN A 32 6.50 10.35 3.93
CA GLN A 32 7.30 11.50 3.49
C GLN A 32 8.43 11.11 2.54
N ARG A 33 8.82 9.86 2.52
CA ARG A 33 9.93 9.36 1.69
C ARG A 33 9.48 8.72 0.39
N CYS A 34 8.19 8.46 0.24
CA CYS A 34 7.67 7.78 -0.95
C CYS A 34 7.68 8.69 -2.17
N ASP A 35 8.05 8.12 -3.32
CA ASP A 35 7.94 8.78 -4.62
C ASP A 35 6.56 8.58 -5.22
N LEU A 36 5.99 7.41 -5.02
CA LEU A 36 4.66 7.02 -5.48
C LEU A 36 3.90 6.43 -4.30
N ILE A 37 2.69 6.91 -4.07
CA ILE A 37 1.80 6.36 -3.04
C ILE A 37 0.53 5.86 -3.72
N CYS A 38 0.31 4.56 -3.61
CA CYS A 38 -0.90 3.92 -4.11
C CYS A 38 -1.92 3.81 -2.99
N TYR A 39 -3.18 4.07 -3.31
CA TYR A 39 -4.25 3.93 -2.33
C TYR A 39 -5.42 3.15 -2.95
N PRO A 40 -5.98 2.17 -2.20
CA PRO A 40 -7.05 1.33 -2.74
C PRO A 40 -8.39 2.03 -2.66
N ARG A 41 -9.22 1.82 -3.67
CA ARG A 41 -10.63 2.21 -3.65
C ARG A 41 -11.47 1.05 -4.21
N ALA A 42 -12.41 0.57 -3.40
CA ALA A 42 -13.36 -0.42 -3.89
C ALA A 42 -14.26 0.20 -4.97
N THR A 43 -14.50 -0.53 -6.06
CA THR A 43 -15.34 -0.03 -7.16
C THR A 43 -16.77 0.29 -6.73
N SER A 44 -17.24 -0.32 -5.64
CA SER A 44 -18.54 -0.06 -5.04
C SER A 44 -18.60 1.23 -4.22
N HIS A 45 -17.47 1.90 -3.98
CA HIS A 45 -17.38 3.12 -3.18
C HIS A 45 -16.90 4.30 -4.03
N GLU A 46 -17.37 5.50 -3.70
CA GLU A 46 -16.98 6.71 -4.44
C GLU A 46 -15.58 7.20 -4.06
N SER A 47 -15.07 6.79 -2.89
CA SER A 47 -13.80 7.28 -2.37
C SER A 47 -13.04 6.18 -1.62
N SER A 48 -11.76 6.44 -1.35
CA SER A 48 -10.90 5.50 -0.63
C SER A 48 -10.98 5.74 0.88
N ALA A 49 -11.38 4.72 1.62
CA ALA A 49 -11.39 4.78 3.08
C ALA A 49 -9.96 4.92 3.64
N ALA A 50 -9.00 4.27 3.02
CA ALA A 50 -7.60 4.40 3.46
C ALA A 50 -7.08 5.83 3.29
N LEU A 51 -7.42 6.48 2.18
CA LEU A 51 -7.03 7.86 1.96
C LEU A 51 -7.74 8.80 2.95
N HIS A 52 -9.03 8.58 3.22
CA HIS A 52 -9.78 9.36 4.20
C HIS A 52 -9.22 9.25 5.62
N ALA A 53 -8.58 8.13 5.95
CA ALA A 53 -7.93 8.00 7.27
C ALA A 53 -6.82 9.03 7.48
N LEU A 54 -6.33 9.65 6.41
CA LEU A 54 -5.30 10.69 6.46
C LEU A 54 -5.86 12.11 6.43
N ASP A 55 -7.19 12.27 6.45
CA ASP A 55 -7.82 13.60 6.40
C ASP A 55 -7.32 14.50 7.51
N GLY A 56 -7.04 15.74 7.16
CA GLY A 56 -6.52 16.75 8.09
C GLY A 56 -5.00 16.84 8.15
N LEU A 57 -4.28 15.89 7.56
CA LEU A 57 -2.83 15.94 7.46
C LEU A 57 -2.41 16.67 6.17
N GLU A 58 -1.31 17.38 6.25
CA GLU A 58 -0.67 17.93 5.07
C GLU A 58 0.11 16.81 4.37
N LEU A 59 -0.46 16.31 3.28
CA LEU A 59 0.09 15.16 2.59
C LEU A 59 1.40 15.51 1.85
N PRO A 60 2.36 14.57 1.78
CA PRO A 60 3.62 14.83 1.09
C PRO A 60 3.41 15.00 -0.40
N GLN A 61 4.32 15.74 -1.02
CA GLN A 61 4.38 15.90 -2.47
C GLN A 61 4.96 14.63 -3.08
N ALA A 62 4.08 13.73 -3.49
CA ALA A 62 4.43 12.50 -4.16
C ALA A 62 3.45 12.32 -5.31
N GLU A 63 3.70 11.36 -6.17
CA GLU A 63 2.66 10.91 -7.09
C GLU A 63 1.67 10.06 -6.30
N TRP A 64 0.39 10.37 -6.39
CA TRP A 64 -0.68 9.62 -5.74
C TRP A 64 -1.46 8.87 -6.81
N ARG A 65 -1.58 7.57 -6.66
CA ARG A 65 -2.24 6.71 -7.66
C ARG A 65 -3.34 5.89 -7.02
N GLU A 66 -4.56 6.08 -7.52
CA GLU A 66 -5.69 5.28 -7.09
C GLU A 66 -5.62 3.89 -7.73
N ILE A 67 -5.82 2.86 -6.92
CA ILE A 67 -5.90 1.47 -7.36
C ILE A 67 -7.32 0.99 -7.09
N SER A 68 -8.13 0.91 -8.14
CA SER A 68 -9.50 0.42 -8.00
C SER A 68 -9.51 -1.11 -7.95
N PHE A 69 -10.37 -1.67 -7.12
CA PHE A 69 -10.50 -3.11 -6.99
C PHE A 69 -11.95 -3.51 -6.79
N GLU A 70 -12.29 -4.71 -7.25
CA GLU A 70 -13.58 -5.34 -6.96
C GLU A 70 -13.45 -6.22 -5.73
N MET A 71 -14.44 -6.13 -4.85
CA MET A 71 -14.53 -7.05 -3.72
C MET A 71 -14.98 -8.43 -4.26
N SER A 72 -14.14 -9.42 -4.10
CA SER A 72 -14.41 -10.77 -4.58
C SER A 72 -13.94 -11.79 -3.54
N SER A 73 -14.71 -12.88 -3.41
CA SER A 73 -14.31 -14.03 -2.61
C SER A 73 -13.60 -15.10 -3.45
N ASP A 74 -13.53 -14.92 -4.76
CA ASP A 74 -12.84 -15.84 -5.67
C ASP A 74 -11.34 -15.64 -5.58
N ARG A 75 -10.65 -16.61 -5.00
CA ARG A 75 -9.20 -16.54 -4.78
C ARG A 75 -8.40 -16.47 -6.09
N ASP A 76 -8.85 -17.17 -7.12
CA ASP A 76 -8.13 -17.15 -8.40
C ASP A 76 -8.22 -15.79 -9.07
N ARG A 77 -9.39 -15.16 -8.98
CA ARG A 77 -9.59 -13.79 -9.46
C ARG A 77 -8.72 -12.79 -8.72
N LEU A 78 -8.65 -12.92 -7.39
CA LEU A 78 -7.81 -12.06 -6.56
C LEU A 78 -6.33 -12.22 -6.90
N ARG A 79 -5.86 -13.46 -7.05
CA ARG A 79 -4.47 -13.73 -7.42
C ARG A 79 -4.12 -13.11 -8.77
N LYS A 80 -4.99 -13.29 -9.75
CA LYS A 80 -4.78 -12.72 -11.08
C LYS A 80 -4.72 -11.20 -11.02
N TYR A 81 -5.66 -10.59 -10.32
CA TYR A 81 -5.70 -9.14 -10.15
C TYR A 81 -4.43 -8.60 -9.49
N TYR A 82 -4.02 -9.21 -8.37
CA TYR A 82 -2.83 -8.75 -7.66
C TYR A 82 -1.54 -9.05 -8.41
N MET A 83 -1.51 -10.09 -9.23
CA MET A 83 -0.38 -10.33 -10.12
C MET A 83 -0.27 -9.24 -11.19
N GLU A 84 -1.38 -8.85 -11.79
CA GLU A 84 -1.39 -7.76 -12.76
C GLU A 84 -0.95 -6.43 -12.13
N LEU A 85 -1.42 -6.16 -10.92
CA LEU A 85 -1.00 -4.98 -10.17
C LEU A 85 0.49 -5.04 -9.85
N ALA A 86 0.99 -6.19 -9.41
CA ALA A 86 2.40 -6.38 -9.12
C ALA A 86 3.28 -6.12 -10.35
N LEU A 87 2.84 -6.60 -11.51
CA LEU A 87 3.57 -6.36 -12.77
C LEU A 87 3.62 -4.87 -13.12
N SER A 88 2.54 -4.14 -12.87
CA SER A 88 2.53 -2.69 -13.11
C SER A 88 3.46 -1.94 -12.14
N LEU A 89 3.49 -2.35 -10.88
CA LEU A 89 4.35 -1.72 -9.86
C LEU A 89 5.82 -2.08 -10.05
N ARG A 90 6.10 -3.24 -10.64
CA ARG A 90 7.47 -3.66 -10.95
C ARG A 90 8.20 -2.63 -11.80
N GLY A 91 7.54 -2.04 -12.79
CA GLY A 91 8.13 -1.01 -13.62
C GLY A 91 8.60 0.19 -12.81
N GLU A 92 7.80 0.62 -11.83
CA GLU A 92 8.16 1.71 -10.93
C GLU A 92 9.36 1.35 -10.05
N LEU A 93 9.37 0.14 -9.52
CA LEU A 93 10.45 -0.34 -8.68
C LEU A 93 11.77 -0.47 -9.46
N GLU A 94 11.71 -0.87 -10.72
CA GLU A 94 12.88 -0.96 -11.60
C GLU A 94 13.48 0.43 -11.88
N LEU A 95 12.66 1.48 -11.81
CA LEU A 95 13.12 2.85 -11.91
C LEU A 95 13.78 3.37 -10.61
N GLY A 96 13.85 2.54 -9.59
CA GLY A 96 14.45 2.91 -8.30
C GLY A 96 13.51 3.71 -7.40
N ARG A 97 12.21 3.75 -7.72
CA ARG A 97 11.24 4.53 -6.95
C ARG A 97 10.85 3.82 -5.66
N ARG A 98 10.57 4.63 -4.64
CA ARG A 98 10.01 4.14 -3.38
C ARG A 98 8.49 4.20 -3.48
N VAL A 99 7.88 3.02 -3.50
CA VAL A 99 6.43 2.86 -3.73
C VAL A 99 5.75 2.48 -2.44
N GLY A 100 4.82 3.32 -2.00
CA GLY A 100 3.98 3.05 -0.84
C GLY A 100 2.62 2.52 -1.27
N TYR A 101 2.04 1.66 -0.47
CA TYR A 101 0.69 1.15 -0.67
C TYR A 101 -0.07 1.26 0.64
N LEU A 102 -1.14 2.05 0.63
CA LEU A 102 -1.95 2.29 1.82
C LEU A 102 -2.94 1.14 2.05
N THR A 103 -3.13 0.78 3.29
CA THR A 103 -4.20 -0.13 3.70
C THR A 103 -4.94 0.47 4.89
N LEU A 104 -6.26 0.34 4.90
CA LEU A 104 -7.06 0.77 6.04
C LEU A 104 -6.76 -0.13 7.24
N GLY A 105 -6.68 0.44 8.43
CA GLY A 105 -6.33 -0.32 9.62
C GLY A 105 -4.89 -0.80 9.57
N ASP A 106 -4.69 -2.11 9.76
CA ASP A 106 -3.38 -2.74 9.70
C ASP A 106 -3.22 -3.56 8.42
N SER A 107 -2.08 -3.41 7.75
CA SER A 107 -1.81 -4.05 6.46
C SER A 107 -1.90 -5.58 6.49
N MET A 108 -1.55 -6.20 7.61
CA MET A 108 -1.49 -7.65 7.72
C MET A 108 -2.75 -8.26 8.33
N THR A 109 -3.71 -7.44 8.78
CA THR A 109 -4.93 -7.91 9.45
C THR A 109 -6.14 -7.70 8.56
N TYR A 110 -6.78 -8.80 8.14
CA TYR A 110 -7.98 -8.79 7.28
C TYR A 110 -7.81 -7.98 6.00
N SER A 111 -6.60 -7.94 5.47
CA SER A 111 -6.28 -7.19 4.25
C SER A 111 -5.87 -8.12 3.12
N THR A 112 -6.20 -7.70 1.90
CA THR A 112 -5.73 -8.39 0.68
C THR A 112 -4.29 -8.02 0.32
N TYR A 113 -3.66 -7.15 1.10
CA TYR A 113 -2.27 -6.76 0.93
C TYR A 113 -1.31 -7.96 0.83
N GLY A 114 -1.61 -9.04 1.56
CA GLY A 114 -0.82 -10.27 1.51
C GLY A 114 -0.74 -10.86 0.10
N TYR A 115 -1.82 -10.78 -0.68
CA TYR A 115 -1.81 -11.25 -2.07
C TYR A 115 -0.85 -10.43 -2.92
N LEU A 116 -0.82 -9.11 -2.71
CA LEU A 116 0.07 -8.22 -3.46
C LEU A 116 1.53 -8.51 -3.13
N ILE A 117 1.87 -8.65 -1.84
CA ILE A 117 3.24 -8.96 -1.42
C ILE A 117 3.69 -10.30 -1.97
N THR A 118 2.82 -11.31 -1.91
CA THR A 118 3.12 -12.63 -2.47
C THR A 118 3.41 -12.53 -3.97
N ALA A 119 2.57 -11.82 -4.71
CA ALA A 119 2.74 -11.64 -6.15
C ALA A 119 4.04 -10.88 -6.46
N LEU A 120 4.34 -9.81 -5.74
CA LEU A 120 5.58 -9.04 -5.93
C LEU A 120 6.82 -9.88 -5.66
N ARG A 121 6.83 -10.67 -4.60
CA ARG A 121 7.97 -11.53 -4.27
C ARG A 121 8.17 -12.62 -5.29
N GLU A 122 7.09 -13.10 -5.90
CA GLU A 122 7.14 -14.13 -6.93
C GLU A 122 7.79 -13.61 -8.22
N ILE A 123 7.42 -12.41 -8.66
CA ILE A 123 7.98 -11.83 -9.89
C ILE A 123 9.28 -11.06 -9.66
N TYR A 124 9.62 -10.79 -8.41
CA TYR A 124 10.74 -9.93 -8.06
C TYR A 124 11.38 -10.41 -6.75
N PRO A 125 12.11 -11.55 -6.77
CA PRO A 125 12.66 -12.15 -5.55
C PRO A 125 13.62 -11.26 -4.75
N GLN A 126 14.29 -10.32 -5.43
CA GLN A 126 15.21 -9.39 -4.77
C GLN A 126 14.53 -8.16 -4.17
N LEU A 127 13.20 -8.11 -4.22
CA LEU A 127 12.44 -6.95 -3.76
C LEU A 127 12.76 -6.61 -2.30
N ARG A 128 13.09 -5.34 -2.07
CA ARG A 128 13.16 -4.79 -0.73
C ARG A 128 11.78 -4.29 -0.35
N HIS A 129 11.23 -4.85 0.70
CA HIS A 129 9.92 -4.43 1.17
C HIS A 129 9.89 -4.33 2.68
N ARG A 130 9.00 -3.48 3.16
CA ARG A 130 8.72 -3.35 4.59
C ARG A 130 7.24 -3.05 4.76
N THR A 131 6.66 -3.56 5.84
CA THR A 131 5.27 -3.28 6.18
C THR A 131 5.24 -2.51 7.49
N TYR A 132 4.55 -1.38 7.48
CA TYR A 132 4.34 -0.57 8.67
C TYR A 132 2.97 -0.91 9.25
N ALA A 133 2.96 -1.33 10.49
CA ALA A 133 1.74 -1.69 11.18
C ALA A 133 0.81 -0.48 11.37
N GLY A 134 -0.47 -0.74 11.34
CA GLY A 134 -1.51 0.23 11.66
C GLY A 134 -2.41 -0.30 12.78
N ILE A 135 -3.19 0.58 13.36
CA ILE A 135 -4.17 0.20 14.39
C ILE A 135 -5.38 -0.39 13.69
N THR A 136 -5.81 -1.57 14.11
CA THR A 136 -7.02 -2.19 13.58
C THR A 136 -8.25 -1.47 14.10
N SER A 137 -9.35 -1.49 13.33
CA SER A 137 -10.59 -0.83 13.74
C SER A 137 -11.16 -1.39 15.04
N PHE A 138 -11.07 -2.70 15.24
CA PHE A 138 -11.58 -3.31 16.48
C PHE A 138 -10.72 -2.95 17.69
N ALA A 139 -9.40 -2.78 17.54
CA ALA A 139 -8.55 -2.32 18.63
C ALA A 139 -8.85 -0.86 18.99
N ALA A 140 -9.11 -0.01 18.02
CA ALA A 140 -9.49 1.38 18.24
C ALA A 140 -10.85 1.49 18.98
N ILE A 141 -11.81 0.65 18.62
CA ILE A 141 -13.13 0.61 19.27
C ILE A 141 -13.00 0.09 20.70
N ALA A 142 -12.12 -0.88 20.94
CA ALA A 142 -11.92 -1.47 22.26
C ALA A 142 -11.19 -0.52 23.23
N ALA A 143 -10.47 0.45 22.70
CA ALA A 143 -9.81 1.44 23.53
C ALA A 143 -10.80 2.48 24.03
#